data_cf99a41e241f96e136abf036783436b6
#
_entry.id   cf99a41e241f96e136abf036783436b6
#
_cell.length_a   1.000
_cell.length_b   1.000
_cell.length_c   1.000
_cell.angle_alpha   90.00
_cell.angle_beta   90.00
_cell.angle_gamma   90.00
#
_symmetry.space_group_name_H-M   'P 1'
#
loop_
_entity.id
_entity.type
_entity.pdbx_description
1 polymer ?
#
loop_
_entity_poly.entity_id
_entity_poly.type
_entity_poly.pdbx_seq_one_letter_code
_entity_poly.pdbx_strand_id
1 'polypeptide(L)' 'MTHHFEETIAGRAYFIEVTPVSNRWRAQLRRLPGMPTALMPFYGQTPEEAAQQLKAWLALAHRRQTQLTAN' A
#
# COMPACT_ATOMS: atom_id res chain seq x y z
N MET A 1 12.30 0.35 13.80
CA MET A 1 12.83 -0.51 12.73
C MET A 1 11.85 -0.54 11.56
N THR A 2 12.33 -0.28 10.36
CA THR A 2 11.46 -0.20 9.18
C THR A 2 11.46 -1.51 8.42
N HIS A 3 10.28 -1.97 8.04
CA HIS A 3 10.11 -3.16 7.23
C HIS A 3 9.73 -2.75 5.81
N HIS A 4 10.21 -3.52 4.83
CA HIS A 4 9.96 -3.26 3.42
C HIS A 4 9.30 -4.47 2.81
N PHE A 5 8.19 -4.26 2.11
CA PHE A 5 7.46 -5.31 1.41
C PHE A 5 7.32 -4.95 -0.05
N GLU A 6 7.46 -5.93 -0.91
CA GLU A 6 7.22 -5.74 -2.33
C GLU A 6 6.02 -6.59 -2.73
N GLU A 7 5.01 -5.95 -3.32
CA GLU A 7 3.78 -6.64 -3.74
C GLU A 7 3.48 -6.33 -5.18
N THR A 8 3.03 -7.34 -5.90
CA THR A 8 2.61 -7.16 -7.28
C THR A 8 1.09 -7.21 -7.35
N ILE A 9 0.49 -6.14 -7.82
CA ILE A 9 -0.97 -6.03 -7.92
C ILE A 9 -1.32 -5.61 -9.33
N ALA A 10 -2.12 -6.42 -10.01
CA ALA A 10 -2.55 -6.17 -11.38
C ALA A 10 -1.35 -5.95 -12.32
N GLY A 11 -0.28 -6.72 -12.12
CA GLY A 11 0.91 -6.64 -12.95
C GLY A 11 1.86 -5.50 -12.63
N ARG A 12 1.55 -4.71 -11.60
CA ARG A 12 2.38 -3.57 -11.21
C ARG A 12 3.00 -3.82 -9.84
N ALA A 13 4.30 -3.55 -9.73
CA ALA A 13 5.01 -3.71 -8.46
C ALA A 13 4.83 -2.48 -7.58
N TYR A 14 4.55 -2.73 -6.31
CA TYR A 14 4.41 -1.69 -5.30
C TYR A 14 5.39 -1.96 -4.17
N PHE A 15 6.02 -0.90 -3.69
CA PHE A 15 6.95 -1.00 -2.58
C PHE A 15 6.31 -0.37 -1.36
N ILE A 16 6.11 -1.18 -0.33
CA ILE A 16 5.42 -0.76 0.88
C ILE A 16 6.43 -0.63 2.00
N GLU A 17 6.45 0.51 2.63
CA GLU A 17 7.32 0.81 3.76
C GLU A 17 6.49 0.83 5.02
N VAL A 18 6.90 0.04 6.02
CA VAL A 18 6.16 -0.07 7.28
C VAL A 18 7.06 0.35 8.42
N THR A 19 6.65 1.37 9.16
CA THR A 19 7.41 1.91 10.26
C THR A 19 6.61 1.85 11.56
N PRO A 20 7.28 1.66 12.70
CA PRO A 20 6.57 1.70 13.98
C PRO A 20 6.18 3.13 14.35
N VAL A 21 4.94 3.28 14.83
CA VAL A 21 4.42 4.57 15.27
C VAL A 21 3.67 4.35 16.57
N SER A 22 4.28 4.73 17.69
CA SER A 22 3.72 4.47 19.02
C SER A 22 3.49 2.97 19.22
N ASN A 23 2.25 2.53 19.39
CA ASN A 23 1.93 1.14 19.67
C ASN A 23 1.45 0.37 18.45
N ARG A 24 1.70 0.89 17.25
CA ARG A 24 1.21 0.23 16.04
C ARG A 24 2.18 0.48 14.89
N TRP A 25 1.88 -0.10 13.74
CA TRP A 25 2.70 0.01 12.56
C TRP A 25 1.96 0.79 11.49
N ARG A 26 2.71 1.62 10.77
CA ARG A 26 2.15 2.45 9.70
C ARG A 26 2.74 2.01 8.37
N ALA A 27 1.86 1.64 7.43
CA ALA A 27 2.25 1.23 6.09
C ALA A 27 1.99 2.37 5.11
N GLN A 28 2.99 2.66 4.28
CA GLN A 28 2.88 3.68 3.25
C GLN A 28 3.53 3.16 1.99
N LEU A 29 3.04 3.63 0.84
CA LEU A 29 3.72 3.35 -0.42
C LEU A 29 5.00 4.17 -0.49
N ARG A 30 6.08 3.51 -0.86
CA ARG A 30 7.32 4.20 -1.10
C ARG A 30 7.17 5.07 -2.34
N ARG A 31 7.56 6.33 -2.22
CA ARG A 31 7.43 7.27 -3.30
C ARG A 31 8.44 6.97 -4.39
N LEU A 32 7.97 6.83 -5.61
CA LEU A 32 8.83 6.67 -6.78
C LEU A 32 8.74 7.93 -7.64
N PRO A 33 9.83 8.27 -8.35
CA PRO A 33 9.79 9.43 -9.23
C PRO A 33 8.68 9.29 -10.27
N GLY A 34 7.94 10.37 -10.47
CA GLY A 34 6.88 10.39 -11.46
C GLY A 34 5.56 9.79 -11.01
N MET A 35 5.47 9.28 -9.79
CA MET A 35 4.22 8.74 -9.27
C MET A 35 3.47 9.78 -8.45
N PRO A 36 2.17 9.95 -8.68
CA PRO A 36 1.38 10.79 -7.80
C PRO A 36 1.31 10.13 -6.42
N THR A 37 1.46 10.95 -5.41
CA THR A 37 1.43 10.47 -4.04
C THR A 37 0.30 11.12 -3.30
N ALA A 38 -0.71 10.37 -3.01
CA ALA A 38 -1.81 10.87 -2.21
C ALA A 38 -2.45 9.74 -1.44
N LEU A 39 -1.66 8.73 -1.12
CA LEU A 39 -2.20 7.60 -0.38
C LEU A 39 -2.08 7.85 1.11
N MET A 40 -3.20 7.69 1.79
CA MET A 40 -3.21 7.77 3.24
C MET A 40 -2.48 6.56 3.82
N PRO A 41 -1.78 6.74 4.93
CA PRO A 41 -1.14 5.60 5.57
C PRO A 41 -2.18 4.65 6.17
N PHE A 42 -1.81 3.37 6.21
CA PHE A 42 -2.64 2.35 6.82
C PHE A 42 -1.94 1.83 8.06
N TYR A 43 -2.72 1.49 9.06
CA TYR A 43 -2.19 1.09 10.36
C TYR A 43 -2.56 -0.33 10.69
N GLY A 44 -1.70 -1.01 11.46
CA GLY A 44 -1.95 -2.35 11.92
C GLY A 44 -1.19 -2.63 13.20
N GLN A 45 -1.53 -3.75 13.84
CA GLN A 45 -0.89 -4.16 15.08
C GLN A 45 0.46 -4.83 14.82
N THR A 46 0.68 -5.34 13.62
CA THR A 46 1.93 -5.94 13.19
C THR A 46 2.34 -5.33 11.86
N PRO A 47 3.63 -5.42 11.49
CA PRO A 47 4.05 -4.94 10.18
C PRO A 47 3.29 -5.60 9.03
N GLU A 48 3.05 -6.91 9.13
CA GLU A 48 2.34 -7.65 8.11
C GLU A 48 0.89 -7.20 8.00
N GLU A 49 0.25 -6.94 9.13
CA GLU A 49 -1.13 -6.45 9.12
C GLU A 49 -1.24 -5.10 8.46
N ALA A 50 -0.33 -4.18 8.79
CA ALA A 50 -0.33 -2.85 8.18
C ALA A 50 -0.12 -2.95 6.68
N ALA A 51 0.83 -3.78 6.23
CA ALA A 51 1.09 -3.98 4.82
C ALA A 51 -0.12 -4.60 4.12
N GLN A 52 -0.78 -5.54 4.78
CA GLN A 52 -1.96 -6.21 4.22
C GLN A 52 -3.11 -5.23 4.02
N GLN A 53 -3.31 -4.32 4.95
CA GLN A 53 -4.35 -3.31 4.83
C GLN A 53 -4.12 -2.46 3.59
N LEU A 54 -2.90 -2.01 3.38
CA LEU A 54 -2.56 -1.21 2.21
C LEU A 54 -2.69 -2.01 0.92
N LYS A 55 -2.24 -3.26 0.94
CA LYS A 55 -2.34 -4.14 -0.22
C LYS A 55 -3.80 -4.36 -0.63
N ALA A 56 -4.66 -4.60 0.35
CA ALA A 56 -6.08 -4.80 0.09
C ALA A 56 -6.71 -3.56 -0.55
N TRP A 57 -6.32 -2.39 -0.06
CA TRP A 57 -6.84 -1.15 -0.62
C TRP A 57 -6.37 -0.95 -2.07
N LEU A 58 -5.10 -1.25 -2.33
CA LEU A 58 -4.56 -1.13 -3.69
C LEU A 58 -5.28 -2.07 -4.66
N ALA A 59 -5.55 -3.28 -4.23
CA ALA A 59 -6.27 -4.23 -5.06
C ALA A 59 -7.69 -3.74 -5.36
N LEU A 60 -8.35 -3.17 -4.36
CA LEU A 60 -9.68 -2.61 -4.53
C LEU A 60 -9.67 -1.41 -5.48
N ALA A 61 -8.68 -0.55 -5.34
CA ALA A 61 -8.56 0.63 -6.18
C ALA A 61 -8.36 0.23 -7.65
N HIS A 62 -7.56 -0.79 -7.89
CA HIS A 62 -7.36 -1.30 -9.25
C HIS A 62 -8.64 -1.85 -9.85
N ARG A 63 -9.40 -2.56 -9.05
CA ARG A 63 -10.69 -3.08 -9.50
C ARG A 63 -11.63 -1.97 -9.93
N ARG A 64 -11.70 -0.92 -9.13
CA ARG A 64 -12.57 0.21 -9.44
C ARG A 64 -12.15 0.88 -10.73
N GLN A 65 -10.85 1.08 -10.91
CA GLN A 65 -10.33 1.69 -12.12
C GLN A 65 -10.65 0.85 -13.35
N THR A 66 -10.49 -0.47 -13.24
CA THR A 66 -10.78 -1.37 -14.33
C THR A 66 -12.26 -1.34 -14.69
N GLN A 67 -13.12 -1.29 -13.68
CA GLN A 67 -14.56 -1.23 -13.92
C GLN A 67 -14.96 0.07 -14.62
N LEU A 68 -14.34 1.17 -14.23
CA LEU A 68 -14.64 2.45 -14.84
C LEU A 68 -14.18 2.53 -16.28
N THR A 69 -13.04 1.91 -16.59
CA THR A 69 -12.51 1.92 -17.95
C THR A 69 -13.19 0.91 -18.86
N ALA A 70 -13.83 -0.10 -18.29
CA ALA A 70 -14.53 -1.12 -19.06
C ALA A 70 -15.84 -0.62 -19.66
N ASN A 71 -16.28 0.55 -19.26
CA ASN A 71 -17.48 1.17 -19.81
C ASN A 71 -17.11 2.09 -20.97
#